data_b757afe1017e216790b06cf1f28094cc
#
_entry.id   b757afe1017e216790b06cf1f28094cc
#
_cell.length_a   1.000
_cell.length_b   1.000
_cell.length_c   1.000
_cell.angle_alpha   90.00
_cell.angle_beta   90.00
_cell.angle_gamma   90.00
#
_symmetry.space_group_name_H-M   'P 1'
#
loop_
_entity.id
_entity.type
_entity.pdbx_description
1 polymer ?
#
loop_
_entity_poly.entity_id
_entity_poly.type
_entity_poly.pdbx_seq_one_letter_code
_entity_poly.pdbx_strand_id
1 'polypeptide(L)'
;MSINASLLQSIRLRLGRAMSPSFGTATQGTDLYEAYIFSLVIRAALNEGALPEQGGALTFCDRDGQITTNLLFRRSPGQIYAATQACTHAVIEFKGKPSLEVHIGIKVMGRLKVARECDIAVLYRDRAIACRTQRRIPKASELIIAIECKHIEALDLDAASEFIGLTSDLRVKESWFFVSSGSSEGVARMLANDRKEWHHNVMPGEPNNVNRLMYSLQSSFKNFKAKH
;
A
#
# COMPACT_ATOMS: atom_id res chain seq x y z
N MET A 1 4.12 14.27 -21.73
CA MET A 1 4.31 14.42 -20.26
C MET A 1 5.18 13.26 -19.81
N SER A 2 6.20 13.48 -18.98
CA SER A 2 7.03 12.36 -18.49
C SER A 2 6.20 11.45 -17.55
N ILE A 3 6.59 10.18 -17.45
CA ILE A 3 5.93 9.18 -16.56
C ILE A 3 5.86 9.72 -15.13
N ASN A 4 6.94 10.25 -14.59
CA ASN A 4 6.99 10.83 -13.25
C ASN A 4 6.01 12.01 -13.07
N ALA A 5 5.87 12.87 -14.07
CA ALA A 5 4.90 13.97 -14.01
C ALA A 5 3.45 13.48 -14.01
N SER A 6 3.15 12.42 -14.77
CA SER A 6 1.82 11.78 -14.78
C SER A 6 1.49 11.12 -13.44
N LEU A 7 2.44 10.40 -12.84
CA LEU A 7 2.28 9.80 -11.51
C LEU A 7 2.05 10.88 -10.45
N LEU A 8 2.89 11.92 -10.43
CA LEU A 8 2.78 13.01 -9.46
C LEU A 8 1.44 13.75 -9.55
N GLN A 9 0.97 14.03 -10.78
CA GLN A 9 -0.34 14.62 -11.00
C GLN A 9 -1.47 13.72 -10.47
N SER A 10 -1.39 12.42 -10.75
CA SER A 10 -2.39 11.45 -10.29
C SER A 10 -2.42 11.31 -8.76
N ILE A 11 -1.27 11.33 -8.10
CA ILE A 11 -1.17 11.35 -6.64
C ILE A 11 -1.87 12.58 -6.07
N ARG A 12 -1.55 13.78 -6.58
CA ARG A 12 -2.16 15.04 -6.12
C ARG A 12 -3.68 15.09 -6.30
N LEU A 13 -4.18 14.57 -7.43
CA LEU A 13 -5.62 14.50 -7.67
C LEU A 13 -6.35 13.57 -6.69
N ARG A 14 -5.73 12.46 -6.30
CA ARG A 14 -6.35 11.47 -5.42
C ARG A 14 -6.24 11.82 -3.94
N LEU A 15 -5.11 12.35 -3.52
CA LEU A 15 -4.90 12.71 -2.11
C LEU A 15 -5.47 14.09 -1.75
N GLY A 16 -5.85 14.89 -2.75
CA GLY A 16 -6.42 16.22 -2.58
C GLY A 16 -5.38 17.34 -2.66
N ARG A 17 -5.85 18.55 -3.04
CA ARG A 17 -4.96 19.72 -3.27
C ARG A 17 -4.32 20.26 -1.99
N ALA A 18 -4.91 20.00 -0.83
CA ALA A 18 -4.39 20.42 0.47
C ALA A 18 -3.18 19.57 0.91
N MET A 19 -2.95 18.41 0.28
CA MET A 19 -1.85 17.53 0.61
C MET A 19 -0.58 17.92 -0.16
N SER A 20 0.51 18.12 0.57
CA SER A 20 1.84 18.41 0.03
C SER A 20 2.72 17.16 0.11
N PRO A 21 2.77 16.31 -0.93
CA PRO A 21 3.71 15.19 -0.92
C PRO A 21 5.15 15.70 -1.01
N SER A 22 6.06 15.09 -0.26
CA SER A 22 7.49 15.41 -0.26
C SER A 22 8.22 14.97 -1.55
N PHE A 23 7.47 14.75 -2.61
CA PHE A 23 7.98 14.32 -3.91
C PHE A 23 8.01 15.44 -4.93
N GLY A 24 9.09 15.46 -5.73
CA GLY A 24 9.25 16.28 -6.90
C GLY A 24 9.47 15.42 -8.15
N THR A 25 9.64 16.08 -9.30
CA THR A 25 9.95 15.40 -10.56
C THR A 25 11.31 14.69 -10.57
N ALA A 26 12.21 15.05 -9.64
CA ALA A 26 13.50 14.41 -9.43
C ALA A 26 13.45 13.18 -8.49
N THR A 27 12.30 12.85 -7.93
CA THR A 27 12.13 11.65 -7.10
C THR A 27 12.27 10.40 -7.96
N GLN A 28 12.85 9.34 -7.39
CA GLN A 28 12.98 8.06 -8.09
C GLN A 28 11.61 7.54 -8.53
N GLY A 29 11.56 6.92 -9.70
CA GLY A 29 10.30 6.42 -10.28
C GLY A 29 9.63 5.35 -9.40
N THR A 30 10.42 4.52 -8.72
CA THR A 30 9.93 3.50 -7.77
C THR A 30 9.19 4.13 -6.60
N ASP A 31 9.77 5.14 -5.94
CA ASP A 31 9.14 5.84 -4.82
C ASP A 31 7.82 6.54 -5.24
N LEU A 32 7.82 7.14 -6.43
CA LEU A 32 6.62 7.75 -6.99
C LEU A 32 5.55 6.71 -7.32
N TYR A 33 5.96 5.54 -7.79
CA TYR A 33 5.03 4.46 -8.11
C TYR A 33 4.38 3.89 -6.86
N GLU A 34 5.15 3.63 -5.81
CA GLU A 34 4.60 3.20 -4.52
C GLU A 34 3.60 4.23 -3.95
N ALA A 35 3.94 5.52 -3.99
CA ALA A 35 3.02 6.58 -3.57
C ALA A 35 1.77 6.67 -4.46
N TYR A 36 1.89 6.37 -5.76
CA TYR A 36 0.74 6.28 -6.65
C TYR A 36 -0.18 5.12 -6.26
N ILE A 37 0.37 3.92 -6.04
CA ILE A 37 -0.42 2.76 -5.60
C ILE A 37 -1.03 3.01 -4.20
N PHE A 38 -0.28 3.62 -3.26
CA PHE A 38 -0.83 4.08 -1.99
C PHE A 38 -2.06 4.97 -2.20
N SER A 39 -2.02 5.92 -3.14
CA SER A 39 -3.16 6.79 -3.44
C SER A 39 -4.38 6.02 -3.97
N LEU A 40 -4.18 4.88 -4.66
CA LEU A 40 -5.26 3.99 -5.08
C LEU A 40 -5.87 3.24 -3.90
N VAL A 41 -5.06 2.77 -2.94
CA VAL A 41 -5.56 2.16 -1.69
C VAL A 41 -6.44 3.14 -0.92
N ILE A 42 -5.99 4.40 -0.79
CA ILE A 42 -6.76 5.47 -0.15
C ILE A 42 -8.09 5.70 -0.89
N ARG A 43 -8.05 5.79 -2.22
CA ARG A 43 -9.26 5.99 -3.01
C ARG A 43 -10.23 4.83 -2.91
N ALA A 44 -9.73 3.58 -2.85
CA ALA A 44 -10.56 2.40 -2.64
C ALA A 44 -11.27 2.44 -1.27
N ALA A 45 -10.57 2.87 -0.21
CA ALA A 45 -11.17 3.03 1.10
C ALA A 45 -12.27 4.11 1.14
N LEU A 46 -12.02 5.25 0.48
CA LEU A 46 -13.03 6.31 0.34
C LEU A 46 -14.28 5.80 -0.39
N ASN A 47 -14.11 5.08 -1.49
CA ASN A 47 -15.22 4.48 -2.24
C ASN A 47 -16.00 3.44 -1.40
N GLU A 48 -15.38 2.84 -0.39
CA GLU A 48 -15.99 1.87 0.52
C GLU A 48 -16.52 2.47 1.82
N GLY A 49 -16.56 3.79 1.93
CA GLY A 49 -17.24 4.49 3.01
C GLY A 49 -16.35 5.09 4.10
N ALA A 50 -15.05 5.26 3.83
CA ALA A 50 -14.17 6.03 4.71
C ALA A 50 -14.37 7.55 4.51
N LEU A 51 -15.62 7.99 4.50
CA LEU A 51 -16.07 9.37 4.24
C LEU A 51 -16.93 9.86 5.39
N PRO A 52 -16.81 11.16 5.79
CA PRO A 52 -17.62 11.71 6.89
C PRO A 52 -19.13 11.57 6.68
N GLU A 53 -19.63 11.78 5.47
CA GLU A 53 -21.04 11.64 5.11
C GLU A 53 -21.55 10.18 5.23
N GLN A 54 -20.66 9.21 5.27
CA GLN A 54 -20.98 7.79 5.49
C GLN A 54 -20.65 7.33 6.92
N GLY A 55 -20.28 8.28 7.79
CA GLY A 55 -19.90 7.99 9.18
C GLY A 55 -18.50 7.38 9.33
N GLY A 56 -17.68 7.44 8.28
CA GLY A 56 -16.29 7.08 8.28
C GLY A 56 -15.36 8.30 8.35
N ALA A 57 -14.06 8.08 8.25
CA ALA A 57 -13.08 9.15 8.15
C ALA A 57 -11.81 8.65 7.44
N LEU A 58 -11.12 9.59 6.82
CA LEU A 58 -9.76 9.43 6.32
C LEU A 58 -8.92 10.61 6.84
N THR A 59 -7.87 10.31 7.56
CA THR A 59 -6.90 11.30 8.04
C THR A 59 -5.49 10.87 7.73
N PHE A 60 -4.59 11.84 7.54
CA PHE A 60 -3.16 11.56 7.44
C PHE A 60 -2.50 12.00 8.73
N CYS A 61 -1.68 11.13 9.30
CA CYS A 61 -1.00 11.36 10.56
C CYS A 61 0.51 11.19 10.37
N ASP A 62 1.26 11.97 11.13
CA ASP A 62 2.68 11.74 11.30
C ASP A 62 2.94 10.51 12.19
N ARG A 63 4.20 10.21 12.45
CA ARG A 63 4.62 9.08 13.31
C ARG A 63 3.99 9.11 14.70
N ASP A 64 3.81 10.30 15.26
CA ASP A 64 3.33 10.50 16.63
C ASP A 64 1.79 10.56 16.69
N GLY A 65 1.13 10.36 15.55
CA GLY A 65 -0.33 10.32 15.42
C GLY A 65 -0.97 11.70 15.28
N GLN A 66 -0.18 12.75 15.07
CA GLN A 66 -0.71 14.10 14.85
C GLN A 66 -1.16 14.26 13.40
N ILE A 67 -2.32 14.89 13.20
CA ILE A 67 -2.86 15.14 11.84
C ILE A 67 -1.91 16.07 11.09
N THR A 68 -1.59 15.69 9.85
CA THR A 68 -0.71 16.46 8.98
C THR A 68 -1.21 16.51 7.55
N THR A 69 -0.95 17.62 6.86
CA THR A 69 -1.11 17.77 5.41
C THR A 69 0.21 17.61 4.66
N ASN A 70 1.33 17.56 5.39
CA ASN A 70 2.65 17.36 4.81
C ASN A 70 2.96 15.85 4.77
N LEU A 71 2.86 15.27 3.57
CA LEU A 71 3.02 13.83 3.38
C LEU A 71 4.50 13.49 3.16
N LEU A 72 5.13 12.95 4.18
CA LEU A 72 6.49 12.43 4.12
C LEU A 72 6.45 10.90 3.97
N PHE A 73 6.75 10.41 2.77
CA PHE A 73 6.81 8.98 2.48
C PHE A 73 8.19 8.39 2.66
N ARG A 74 8.27 7.10 3.02
CA ARG A 74 9.53 6.36 3.08
C ARG A 74 10.08 6.18 1.66
N ARG A 75 11.42 6.21 1.57
CA ARG A 75 12.16 5.92 0.34
C ARG A 75 13.02 4.66 0.47
N SER A 76 12.91 3.98 1.58
CA SER A 76 13.61 2.72 1.86
C SER A 76 12.89 1.97 2.97
N PRO A 77 13.02 0.64 3.03
CA PRO A 77 12.37 -0.19 4.03
C PRO A 77 12.72 0.23 5.45
N GLY A 78 11.71 0.45 6.27
CA GLY A 78 11.92 0.90 7.64
C GLY A 78 11.03 0.23 8.67
N GLN A 79 11.45 0.32 9.92
CA GLN A 79 10.64 -0.13 11.05
C GLN A 79 9.55 0.89 11.32
N ILE A 80 8.32 0.45 11.59
CA ILE A 80 7.18 1.33 11.87
C ILE A 80 7.44 2.31 13.03
N TYR A 81 8.32 1.93 13.95
CA TYR A 81 8.72 2.72 15.12
C TYR A 81 10.00 3.53 14.92
N ALA A 82 10.62 3.53 13.74
CA ALA A 82 11.88 4.23 13.51
C ALA A 82 11.75 5.74 13.74
N ALA A 83 12.67 6.31 14.53
CA ALA A 83 12.66 7.72 14.91
C ALA A 83 13.31 8.63 13.86
N THR A 84 14.13 8.07 12.98
CA THR A 84 14.97 8.83 12.04
C THR A 84 14.19 9.52 10.93
N GLN A 85 12.96 9.10 10.66
CA GLN A 85 12.05 9.77 9.73
C GLN A 85 10.62 9.70 10.25
N ALA A 86 10.00 10.86 10.42
CA ALA A 86 8.59 11.02 10.79
C ALA A 86 7.68 10.75 9.60
N CYS A 87 7.71 9.51 9.07
CA CYS A 87 6.92 9.16 7.89
C CYS A 87 5.43 9.21 8.18
N THR A 88 4.68 9.76 7.22
CA THR A 88 3.24 9.87 7.26
C THR A 88 2.58 8.54 6.95
N HIS A 89 1.47 8.26 7.63
CA HIS A 89 0.57 7.16 7.33
C HIS A 89 -0.86 7.67 7.21
N ALA A 90 -1.72 6.92 6.52
CA ALA A 90 -3.14 7.21 6.49
C ALA A 90 -3.86 6.41 7.57
N VAL A 91 -4.85 7.02 8.21
CA VAL A 91 -5.80 6.38 9.12
C VAL A 91 -7.14 6.29 8.40
N ILE A 92 -7.68 5.08 8.31
CA ILE A 92 -8.96 4.77 7.67
C ILE A 92 -9.94 4.34 8.77
N GLU A 93 -11.09 4.98 8.80
CA GLU A 93 -12.17 4.64 9.71
C GLU A 93 -13.45 4.35 8.91
N PHE A 94 -14.00 3.16 9.08
CA PHE A 94 -15.33 2.80 8.60
C PHE A 94 -16.31 2.79 9.76
N LYS A 95 -17.55 3.22 9.53
CA LYS A 95 -18.58 3.28 10.57
C LYS A 95 -18.73 1.96 11.33
N GLY A 96 -18.48 2.00 12.63
CA GLY A 96 -18.64 0.85 13.53
C GLY A 96 -17.63 -0.28 13.31
N LYS A 97 -16.50 -0.02 12.64
CA LYS A 97 -15.46 -1.03 12.38
C LYS A 97 -14.14 -0.62 13.06
N PRO A 98 -13.23 -1.59 13.32
CA PRO A 98 -11.89 -1.25 13.77
C PRO A 98 -11.17 -0.32 12.79
N SER A 99 -10.47 0.68 13.31
CA SER A 99 -9.67 1.59 12.48
C SER A 99 -8.46 0.89 11.88
N LEU A 100 -8.07 1.31 10.68
CA LEU A 100 -6.91 0.79 9.96
C LEU A 100 -5.86 1.89 9.75
N GLU A 101 -4.61 1.48 9.57
CA GLU A 101 -3.53 2.35 9.11
C GLU A 101 -2.95 1.82 7.79
N VAL A 102 -2.61 2.74 6.89
CA VAL A 102 -1.91 2.43 5.62
C VAL A 102 -0.53 3.04 5.65
N HIS A 103 0.47 2.22 5.45
CA HIS A 103 1.88 2.61 5.47
C HIS A 103 2.58 2.27 4.16
N ILE A 104 3.61 3.04 3.80
CA ILE A 104 4.55 2.75 2.71
C ILE A 104 5.88 2.27 3.31
N GLY A 105 6.50 1.25 2.68
CA GLY A 105 7.87 0.83 2.93
C GLY A 105 8.14 0.36 4.37
N ILE A 106 7.27 -0.45 4.94
CA ILE A 106 7.49 -0.96 6.30
C ILE A 106 7.97 -2.40 6.32
N LYS A 107 8.80 -2.71 7.31
CA LYS A 107 9.20 -4.10 7.60
C LYS A 107 8.11 -4.82 8.36
N VAL A 108 7.83 -6.05 7.94
CA VAL A 108 6.83 -6.96 8.52
C VAL A 108 7.50 -8.28 8.87
N MET A 109 7.19 -8.81 10.04
CA MET A 109 7.72 -10.09 10.53
C MET A 109 6.94 -11.25 9.93
N GLY A 110 7.62 -12.07 9.13
CA GLY A 110 7.08 -13.30 8.56
C GLY A 110 7.03 -14.45 9.57
N ARG A 111 6.50 -15.59 9.12
CA ARG A 111 6.41 -16.83 9.92
C ARG A 111 7.78 -17.42 10.26
N LEU A 112 8.74 -17.24 9.38
CA LEU A 112 10.13 -17.67 9.57
C LEU A 112 10.90 -16.76 10.53
N LYS A 113 10.24 -15.77 11.16
CA LYS A 113 10.84 -14.75 12.03
C LYS A 113 11.89 -13.90 11.31
N VAL A 114 11.75 -13.75 10.02
CA VAL A 114 12.56 -12.86 9.18
C VAL A 114 11.72 -11.62 8.88
N ALA A 115 12.33 -10.44 9.03
CA ALA A 115 11.70 -9.18 8.65
C ALA A 115 11.75 -9.03 7.12
N ARG A 116 10.58 -8.91 6.51
CA ARG A 116 10.40 -8.69 5.07
C ARG A 116 9.92 -7.27 4.82
N GLU A 117 10.29 -6.71 3.70
CA GLU A 117 9.70 -5.47 3.22
C GLU A 117 8.28 -5.70 2.74
N CYS A 118 7.44 -4.70 2.94
CA CYS A 118 6.12 -4.58 2.35
C CYS A 118 5.98 -3.14 1.85
N ASP A 119 5.88 -2.97 0.54
CA ASP A 119 5.85 -1.64 -0.08
C ASP A 119 4.62 -0.87 0.36
N ILE A 120 3.44 -1.53 0.42
CA ILE A 120 2.25 -0.94 1.03
C ILE A 120 1.58 -1.96 1.94
N ALA A 121 1.39 -1.57 3.18
CA ALA A 121 0.76 -2.38 4.22
C ALA A 121 -0.47 -1.68 4.80
N VAL A 122 -1.60 -2.40 4.85
CA VAL A 122 -2.79 -2.01 5.61
C VAL A 122 -2.90 -2.92 6.82
N LEU A 123 -2.92 -2.33 8.02
CA LEU A 123 -2.97 -3.08 9.27
C LEU A 123 -3.94 -2.45 10.27
N TYR A 124 -4.32 -3.20 11.30
CA TYR A 124 -5.15 -2.67 12.39
C TYR A 124 -4.42 -1.56 13.12
N ARG A 125 -5.09 -0.43 13.35
CA ARG A 125 -4.52 0.75 14.00
C ARG A 125 -4.03 0.46 15.42
N ASP A 126 -4.78 -0.31 16.20
CA ASP A 126 -4.38 -0.72 17.55
C ASP A 126 -3.05 -1.51 17.54
N ARG A 127 -2.86 -2.36 16.51
CA ARG A 127 -1.63 -3.13 16.32
C ARG A 127 -0.48 -2.25 15.88
N ALA A 128 -0.72 -1.29 15.00
CA ALA A 128 0.29 -0.31 14.58
C ALA A 128 0.76 0.54 15.76
N ILE A 129 -0.16 1.05 16.57
CA ILE A 129 0.16 1.78 17.80
C ILE A 129 0.98 0.91 18.77
N ALA A 130 0.56 -0.33 19.02
CA ALA A 130 1.30 -1.26 19.86
C ALA A 130 2.72 -1.52 19.33
N CYS A 131 2.89 -1.64 18.00
CA CYS A 131 4.20 -1.81 17.38
C CYS A 131 5.10 -0.58 17.61
N ARG A 132 4.56 0.64 17.50
CA ARG A 132 5.32 1.88 17.79
C ARG A 132 5.70 1.98 19.26
N THR A 133 4.77 1.74 20.18
CA THR A 133 4.98 1.83 21.62
C THR A 133 5.98 0.79 22.13
N GLN A 134 5.85 -0.46 21.67
CA GLN A 134 6.70 -1.57 22.10
C GLN A 134 8.00 -1.68 21.29
N ARG A 135 8.22 -0.80 20.31
CA ARG A 135 9.37 -0.81 19.39
C ARG A 135 9.56 -2.17 18.70
N ARG A 136 8.49 -2.78 18.23
CA ARG A 136 8.50 -4.06 17.52
C ARG A 136 8.03 -3.94 16.08
N ILE A 137 8.43 -4.88 15.24
CA ILE A 137 7.99 -5.02 13.87
C ILE A 137 6.57 -5.65 13.86
N PRO A 138 5.61 -5.14 13.03
CA PRO A 138 4.31 -5.79 12.86
C PRO A 138 4.46 -7.22 12.37
N LYS A 139 3.59 -8.11 12.83
CA LYS A 139 3.52 -9.49 12.32
C LYS A 139 2.59 -9.53 11.09
N ALA A 140 2.85 -10.44 10.18
CA ALA A 140 1.99 -10.65 9.00
C ALA A 140 0.51 -10.87 9.37
N SER A 141 0.22 -11.52 10.50
CA SER A 141 -1.15 -11.72 10.99
C SER A 141 -1.86 -10.44 11.46
N GLU A 142 -1.15 -9.33 11.60
CA GLU A 142 -1.69 -8.02 11.97
C GLU A 142 -2.03 -7.17 10.74
N LEU A 143 -1.69 -7.65 9.52
CA LEU A 143 -2.00 -7.01 8.25
C LEU A 143 -3.35 -7.48 7.70
N ILE A 144 -4.05 -6.57 7.05
CA ILE A 144 -5.25 -6.83 6.26
C ILE A 144 -4.88 -6.98 4.79
N ILE A 145 -4.14 -6.02 4.25
CA ILE A 145 -3.68 -5.97 2.86
C ILE A 145 -2.17 -5.76 2.85
N ALA A 146 -1.49 -6.44 1.95
CA ALA A 146 -0.10 -6.18 1.61
C ALA A 146 0.07 -6.10 0.10
N ILE A 147 0.87 -5.16 -0.37
CA ILE A 147 1.14 -4.95 -1.78
C ILE A 147 2.64 -4.89 -2.00
N GLU A 148 3.10 -5.62 -3.01
CA GLU A 148 4.44 -5.52 -3.59
C GLU A 148 4.33 -4.74 -4.89
N CYS A 149 5.14 -3.70 -5.05
CA CYS A 149 5.13 -2.79 -6.19
C CYS A 149 6.40 -2.96 -7.02
N LYS A 150 6.27 -3.11 -8.33
CA LYS A 150 7.44 -3.13 -9.25
C LYS A 150 7.24 -2.08 -10.35
N HIS A 151 8.09 -1.06 -10.34
CA HIS A 151 8.11 0.00 -11.36
C HIS A 151 9.25 -0.24 -12.33
N ILE A 152 9.02 -1.11 -13.31
CA ILE A 152 9.99 -1.52 -14.33
C ILE A 152 9.30 -1.72 -15.68
N GLU A 153 10.04 -1.47 -16.77
CA GLU A 153 9.52 -1.66 -18.13
C GLU A 153 9.41 -3.14 -18.52
N ALA A 154 10.37 -3.97 -18.08
CA ALA A 154 10.38 -5.40 -18.33
C ALA A 154 10.47 -6.17 -17.01
N LEU A 155 9.40 -6.84 -16.66
CA LEU A 155 9.34 -7.70 -15.48
C LEU A 155 10.02 -9.03 -15.79
N ASP A 156 10.94 -9.45 -14.93
CA ASP A 156 11.61 -10.74 -15.02
C ASP A 156 10.98 -11.80 -14.10
N LEU A 157 11.41 -13.04 -14.26
CA LEU A 157 10.92 -14.16 -13.44
C LEU A 157 11.41 -14.09 -12.00
N ASP A 158 12.52 -13.38 -11.74
CA ASP A 158 13.07 -13.24 -10.40
C ASP A 158 12.14 -12.43 -9.51
N ALA A 159 11.55 -11.34 -10.05
CA ALA A 159 10.54 -10.55 -9.33
C ALA A 159 9.30 -11.38 -8.96
N ALA A 160 8.85 -12.28 -9.85
CA ALA A 160 7.73 -13.17 -9.55
C ALA A 160 8.10 -14.22 -8.50
N SER A 161 9.31 -14.80 -8.61
CA SER A 161 9.83 -15.77 -7.63
C SER A 161 9.97 -15.17 -6.24
N GLU A 162 10.49 -13.93 -6.16
CA GLU A 162 10.57 -13.16 -4.92
C GLU A 162 9.19 -12.96 -4.30
N PHE A 163 8.21 -12.52 -5.08
CA PHE A 163 6.83 -12.34 -4.62
C PHE A 163 6.20 -13.65 -4.11
N ILE A 164 6.38 -14.76 -4.81
CA ILE A 164 5.90 -16.08 -4.38
C ILE A 164 6.54 -16.47 -3.04
N GLY A 165 7.86 -16.30 -2.91
CA GLY A 165 8.57 -16.53 -1.66
C GLY A 165 8.07 -15.65 -0.52
N LEU A 166 7.83 -14.37 -0.81
CA LEU A 166 7.32 -13.41 0.14
C LEU A 166 5.92 -13.80 0.65
N THR A 167 4.99 -14.13 -0.25
CA THR A 167 3.62 -14.53 0.12
C THR A 167 3.57 -15.85 0.89
N SER A 168 4.54 -16.75 0.68
CA SER A 168 4.65 -18.00 1.42
C SER A 168 5.07 -17.78 2.88
N ASP A 169 5.91 -16.78 3.14
CA ASP A 169 6.35 -16.40 4.49
C ASP A 169 5.34 -15.47 5.19
N LEU A 170 4.79 -14.51 4.46
CA LEU A 170 3.82 -13.55 4.97
C LEU A 170 2.39 -13.99 4.61
N ARG A 171 1.69 -14.66 5.52
CA ARG A 171 0.27 -15.00 5.33
C ARG A 171 -0.62 -13.86 5.82
N VAL A 172 -0.95 -12.93 4.94
CA VAL A 172 -1.85 -11.82 5.22
C VAL A 172 -3.31 -12.28 5.20
N LYS A 173 -4.16 -11.67 6.02
CA LYS A 173 -5.54 -12.15 6.27
C LYS A 173 -6.47 -12.03 5.07
N GLU A 174 -6.47 -10.88 4.40
CA GLU A 174 -7.45 -10.61 3.34
C GLU A 174 -6.83 -10.77 1.97
N SER A 175 -5.79 -10.00 1.65
CA SER A 175 -5.26 -9.95 0.29
C SER A 175 -3.78 -9.62 0.22
N TRP A 176 -3.10 -10.30 -0.69
CA TRP A 176 -1.79 -9.99 -1.20
C TRP A 176 -1.90 -9.61 -2.67
N PHE A 177 -1.31 -8.47 -3.04
CA PHE A 177 -1.29 -8.02 -4.42
C PHE A 177 0.13 -7.84 -4.92
N PHE A 178 0.40 -8.35 -6.10
CA PHE A 178 1.56 -7.98 -6.89
C PHE A 178 1.12 -6.95 -7.93
N VAL A 179 1.71 -5.76 -7.89
CA VAL A 179 1.31 -4.64 -8.74
C VAL A 179 2.52 -4.12 -9.51
N SER A 180 2.40 -4.01 -10.82
CA SER A 180 3.50 -3.56 -11.67
C SER A 180 3.09 -2.53 -12.71
N SER A 181 4.05 -1.67 -13.10
CA SER A 181 3.89 -0.70 -14.19
C SER A 181 4.03 -1.35 -15.57
N GLY A 182 4.72 -2.47 -15.66
CA GLY A 182 4.90 -3.24 -16.89
C GLY A 182 4.21 -4.60 -16.83
N SER A 183 4.39 -5.41 -17.88
CA SER A 183 3.87 -6.78 -17.98
C SER A 183 4.89 -7.73 -18.59
N SER A 184 4.73 -9.03 -18.32
CA SER A 184 5.55 -10.10 -18.88
C SER A 184 4.73 -11.39 -18.96
N GLU A 185 4.76 -12.06 -20.10
CA GLU A 185 4.03 -13.32 -20.29
C GLU A 185 4.57 -14.43 -19.40
N GLY A 186 5.89 -14.51 -19.21
CA GLY A 186 6.53 -15.48 -18.32
C GLY A 186 6.07 -15.30 -16.87
N VAL A 187 6.05 -14.05 -16.39
CA VAL A 187 5.55 -13.71 -15.04
C VAL A 187 4.08 -14.05 -14.91
N ALA A 188 3.25 -13.74 -15.93
CA ALA A 188 1.83 -14.08 -15.92
C ALA A 188 1.60 -15.59 -15.74
N ARG A 189 2.32 -16.42 -16.51
CA ARG A 189 2.22 -17.89 -16.41
C ARG A 189 2.66 -18.39 -15.04
N MET A 190 3.76 -17.87 -14.49
CA MET A 190 4.29 -18.27 -13.19
C MET A 190 3.31 -17.94 -12.06
N LEU A 191 2.79 -16.71 -12.01
CA LEU A 191 1.87 -16.27 -10.96
C LEU A 191 0.51 -16.97 -11.06
N ALA A 192 0.01 -17.23 -12.27
CA ALA A 192 -1.22 -17.99 -12.49
C ALA A 192 -1.10 -19.43 -11.99
N ASN A 193 0.05 -20.08 -12.19
CA ASN A 193 0.31 -21.42 -11.67
C ASN A 193 0.23 -21.49 -10.15
N ASP A 194 0.71 -20.45 -9.46
CA ASP A 194 0.66 -20.32 -8.00
C ASP A 194 -0.63 -19.67 -7.48
N ARG A 195 -1.58 -19.41 -8.34
CA ARG A 195 -2.88 -18.76 -8.03
C ARG A 195 -2.69 -17.43 -7.29
N LYS A 196 -1.67 -16.65 -7.70
CA LYS A 196 -1.40 -15.32 -7.13
C LYS A 196 -2.07 -14.24 -7.97
N GLU A 197 -2.65 -13.26 -7.30
CA GLU A 197 -3.27 -12.12 -7.97
C GLU A 197 -2.20 -11.13 -8.41
N TRP A 198 -2.19 -10.81 -9.71
CA TRP A 198 -1.27 -9.86 -10.33
C TRP A 198 -2.02 -8.80 -11.12
N HIS A 199 -1.73 -7.55 -10.79
CA HIS A 199 -2.22 -6.38 -11.50
C HIS A 199 -1.07 -5.74 -12.27
N HIS A 200 -1.01 -5.95 -13.56
CA HIS A 200 0.02 -5.42 -14.44
C HIS A 200 -0.43 -4.14 -15.16
N ASN A 201 0.53 -3.37 -15.67
CA ASN A 201 0.29 -2.12 -16.40
C ASN A 201 -0.60 -1.15 -15.61
N VAL A 202 -0.43 -1.09 -14.28
CA VAL A 202 -1.20 -0.20 -13.42
C VAL A 202 -0.57 1.20 -13.45
N MET A 203 -0.94 1.99 -14.45
CA MET A 203 -0.41 3.32 -14.70
C MET A 203 -1.54 4.32 -14.94
N PRO A 204 -1.33 5.64 -14.71
CA PRO A 204 -2.38 6.66 -14.90
C PRO A 204 -3.02 6.67 -16.30
N GLY A 205 -2.26 6.26 -17.33
CA GLY A 205 -2.74 6.15 -18.71
C GLY A 205 -3.53 4.88 -19.02
N GLU A 206 -3.63 3.93 -18.07
CA GLU A 206 -4.23 2.60 -18.25
C GLU A 206 -5.48 2.42 -17.35
N PRO A 207 -6.59 3.13 -17.62
CA PRO A 207 -7.74 3.18 -16.71
C PRO A 207 -8.36 1.81 -16.43
N ASN A 208 -8.36 0.90 -17.40
CA ASN A 208 -8.92 -0.44 -17.21
C ASN A 208 -8.13 -1.26 -16.16
N ASN A 209 -6.80 -1.22 -16.23
CA ASN A 209 -5.93 -1.92 -15.28
C ASN A 209 -6.00 -1.27 -13.89
N VAL A 210 -6.04 0.05 -13.84
CA VAL A 210 -6.27 0.80 -12.58
C VAL A 210 -7.60 0.42 -11.95
N ASN A 211 -8.69 0.37 -12.74
CA ASN A 211 -10.01 -0.01 -12.22
C ASN A 211 -10.04 -1.46 -11.72
N ARG A 212 -9.36 -2.40 -12.37
CA ARG A 212 -9.25 -3.79 -11.90
C ARG A 212 -8.60 -3.84 -10.51
N LEU A 213 -7.46 -3.18 -10.31
CA LEU A 213 -6.83 -3.08 -8.98
C LEU A 213 -7.77 -2.41 -7.97
N MET A 214 -8.42 -1.32 -8.36
CA MET A 214 -9.38 -0.62 -7.50
C MET A 214 -10.50 -1.54 -7.02
N TYR A 215 -11.09 -2.37 -7.90
CA TYR A 215 -12.13 -3.33 -7.52
C TYR A 215 -11.62 -4.41 -6.56
N SER A 216 -10.41 -4.92 -6.78
CA SER A 216 -9.79 -5.90 -5.87
C SER A 216 -9.53 -5.28 -4.48
N LEU A 217 -9.03 -4.05 -4.42
CA LEU A 217 -8.84 -3.32 -3.16
C LEU A 217 -10.18 -3.05 -2.44
N GLN A 218 -11.20 -2.60 -3.17
CA GLN A 218 -12.55 -2.41 -2.63
C GLN A 218 -13.13 -3.71 -2.09
N SER A 219 -12.96 -4.82 -2.83
CA SER A 219 -13.38 -6.14 -2.37
C SER A 219 -12.73 -6.53 -1.04
N SER A 220 -11.43 -6.25 -0.88
CA SER A 220 -10.71 -6.50 0.37
C SER A 220 -11.28 -5.68 1.54
N PHE A 221 -11.61 -4.39 1.33
CA PHE A 221 -12.25 -3.57 2.35
C PHE A 221 -13.70 -4.01 2.63
N LYS A 222 -14.45 -4.46 1.63
CA LYS A 222 -15.79 -5.07 1.83
C LYS A 222 -15.71 -6.31 2.70
N ASN A 223 -14.77 -7.20 2.40
CA ASN A 223 -14.55 -8.41 3.17
C ASN A 223 -14.14 -8.09 4.62
N PHE A 224 -13.25 -7.11 4.81
CA PHE A 224 -12.89 -6.62 6.14
C PHE A 224 -14.14 -6.13 6.91
N LYS A 225 -14.96 -5.26 6.28
CA LYS A 225 -16.18 -4.72 6.92
C LYS A 225 -17.20 -5.81 7.25
N ALA A 226 -17.30 -6.86 6.43
CA ALA A 226 -18.23 -7.96 6.64
C ALA A 226 -17.83 -8.88 7.81
N LYS A 227 -16.51 -8.96 8.13
CA LYS A 227 -15.97 -9.78 9.21
C LYS A 227 -15.99 -9.10 10.58
N HIS A 228 -16.15 -7.80 10.61
CA HIS A 228 -16.15 -6.96 11.80
C HIS A 228 -17.44 -6.17 11.92
#